data_1da0b55ed1c37f51e74ee98c6fab137e
#
_entry.id   1da0b55ed1c37f51e74ee98c6fab137e
#
_cell.length_a   1.000
_cell.length_b   1.000
_cell.length_c   1.000
_cell.angle_alpha   90.00
_cell.angle_beta   90.00
_cell.angle_gamma   90.00
#
_symmetry.space_group_name_H-M   'P 1'
#
loop_
_entity.id
_entity.type
_entity.pdbx_description
1 polymer ?
#
loop_
_entity_poly.entity_id
_entity_poly.type
_entity_poly.pdbx_seq_one_letter_code
_entity_poly.pdbx_strand_id
1 'polypeptide(L)'
;MPDLATEVDGEDVVVRYADPGHAASQVGVWAHLRLGDVAMSKVSGGWEVRLTQLPVDRLEYLLDVDGHLRPDPSNPRLTGGPFGDHSWIPLPAYREPAWLGVEGVSGERVPLTLSRTGAGRIDAEIWSPAEIPNSDSLPLLVSHDGPEMDAYGGLTAYAGAMIAEGTLPPMRVALVSPGPRRNKRYAANPAYSRALTNRLLPALT
;
A
#
# COMPACT_ATOMS: atom_id res chain seq x y z
N MET A 1 27.95 -15.28 -18.03
CA MET A 1 27.90 -14.72 -16.68
C MET A 1 26.71 -15.38 -16.01
N PRO A 2 26.78 -15.77 -14.71
CA PRO A 2 25.56 -16.20 -14.04
C PRO A 2 24.54 -15.06 -14.09
N ASP A 3 23.28 -15.44 -14.30
CA ASP A 3 22.18 -14.49 -14.25
C ASP A 3 22.05 -13.99 -12.81
N LEU A 4 22.37 -12.72 -12.57
CA LEU A 4 22.29 -12.09 -11.25
C LEU A 4 20.87 -11.53 -10.99
N ALA A 5 19.84 -12.21 -11.47
CA ALA A 5 18.47 -11.88 -11.18
C ALA A 5 18.06 -12.39 -9.81
N THR A 6 17.22 -11.63 -9.13
CA THR A 6 16.55 -12.07 -7.90
C THR A 6 15.58 -13.20 -8.23
N GLU A 7 15.60 -14.28 -7.44
CA GLU A 7 14.80 -15.49 -7.67
C GLU A 7 14.21 -16.07 -6.39
N VAL A 8 13.18 -16.92 -6.54
CA VAL A 8 12.64 -17.76 -5.48
C VAL A 8 13.26 -19.15 -5.60
N ASP A 9 13.87 -19.64 -4.52
CA ASP A 9 14.49 -20.95 -4.42
C ASP A 9 13.81 -21.74 -3.28
N GLY A 10 12.83 -22.55 -3.64
CA GLY A 10 11.95 -23.19 -2.67
C GLY A 10 11.09 -22.19 -1.92
N GLU A 11 11.24 -22.09 -0.60
CA GLU A 11 10.58 -21.09 0.25
C GLU A 11 11.45 -19.86 0.55
N ASP A 12 12.69 -19.86 0.04
CA ASP A 12 13.65 -18.79 0.22
C ASP A 12 13.61 -17.80 -0.94
N VAL A 13 14.09 -16.59 -0.70
CA VAL A 13 14.33 -15.58 -1.75
C VAL A 13 15.83 -15.31 -1.81
N VAL A 14 16.42 -15.51 -2.97
CA VAL A 14 17.81 -15.13 -3.24
C VAL A 14 17.80 -13.78 -3.96
N VAL A 15 18.12 -12.73 -3.22
CA VAL A 15 18.20 -11.37 -3.78
C VAL A 15 19.61 -11.15 -4.31
N ARG A 16 19.71 -10.68 -5.55
CA ARG A 16 20.98 -10.40 -6.22
C ARG A 16 21.03 -8.99 -6.76
N TYR A 17 22.20 -8.42 -6.74
CA TYR A 17 22.50 -7.11 -7.33
C TYR A 17 23.77 -7.19 -8.18
N ALA A 18 23.62 -6.91 -9.47
CA ALA A 18 24.75 -6.89 -10.41
C ALA A 18 25.59 -5.61 -10.21
N ASP A 19 26.87 -5.81 -9.97
CA ASP A 19 27.87 -4.73 -9.78
C ASP A 19 29.18 -5.10 -10.50
N PRO A 20 29.18 -5.20 -11.83
CA PRO A 20 30.34 -5.64 -12.59
C PRO A 20 31.54 -4.69 -12.49
N GLY A 21 31.29 -3.43 -12.15
CA GLY A 21 32.31 -2.42 -11.94
C GLY A 21 32.84 -2.35 -10.50
N HIS A 22 32.31 -3.17 -9.58
CA HIS A 22 32.63 -3.13 -8.14
C HIS A 22 32.52 -1.72 -7.54
N ALA A 23 31.54 -0.94 -7.99
CA ALA A 23 31.34 0.45 -7.60
C ALA A 23 30.72 0.59 -6.20
N ALA A 24 29.87 -0.39 -5.81
CA ALA A 24 29.23 -0.36 -4.51
C ALA A 24 30.18 -0.80 -3.37
N SER A 25 30.14 -0.05 -2.28
CA SER A 25 30.90 -0.36 -1.06
C SER A 25 30.14 -1.31 -0.14
N GLN A 26 28.81 -1.17 -0.08
CA GLN A 26 27.90 -2.04 0.65
C GLN A 26 26.56 -2.14 -0.09
N VAL A 27 25.94 -3.30 0.02
CA VAL A 27 24.60 -3.55 -0.50
C VAL A 27 23.81 -4.33 0.53
N GLY A 28 22.52 -4.03 0.66
CA GLY A 28 21.59 -4.72 1.54
C GLY A 28 20.19 -4.74 0.97
N VAL A 29 19.30 -5.42 1.67
CA VAL A 29 17.86 -5.45 1.39
C VAL A 29 17.11 -4.69 2.46
N TRP A 30 16.24 -3.81 2.05
CA TRP A 30 15.30 -3.12 2.93
C TRP A 30 13.86 -3.58 2.64
N ALA A 31 13.10 -3.83 3.68
CA ALA A 31 11.67 -4.12 3.59
C ALA A 31 10.93 -3.56 4.80
N HIS A 32 9.62 -3.39 4.70
CA HIS A 32 8.79 -3.00 5.85
C HIS A 32 8.66 -4.09 6.92
N LEU A 33 9.24 -5.25 6.67
CA LEU A 33 9.30 -6.37 7.59
C LEU A 33 10.62 -6.35 8.38
N ARG A 34 10.59 -6.90 9.58
CA ARG A 34 11.83 -7.27 10.27
C ARG A 34 12.36 -8.55 9.64
N LEU A 35 13.22 -8.37 8.67
CA LEU A 35 14.06 -9.44 8.14
C LEU A 35 15.23 -9.69 9.10
N GLY A 36 15.85 -10.87 9.02
CA GLY A 36 17.06 -11.17 9.76
C GLY A 36 18.27 -10.37 9.24
N ASP A 37 19.35 -11.05 8.92
CA ASP A 37 20.51 -10.41 8.26
C ASP A 37 20.13 -10.08 6.81
N VAL A 38 20.19 -8.82 6.49
CA VAL A 38 19.84 -8.26 5.17
C VAL A 38 21.06 -7.69 4.43
N ALA A 39 22.25 -7.77 5.05
CA ALA A 39 23.49 -7.38 4.41
C ALA A 39 23.85 -8.41 3.33
N MET A 40 24.15 -7.92 2.12
CA MET A 40 24.53 -8.78 1.02
C MET A 40 26.03 -9.08 1.04
N SER A 41 26.38 -10.29 0.68
CA SER A 41 27.78 -10.72 0.50
C SER A 41 28.23 -10.53 -0.93
N LYS A 42 29.51 -10.20 -1.12
CA LYS A 42 30.10 -10.10 -2.45
C LYS A 42 30.19 -11.47 -3.11
N VAL A 43 29.75 -11.53 -4.34
CA VAL A 43 29.86 -12.72 -5.22
C VAL A 43 30.51 -12.32 -6.56
N SER A 44 30.76 -13.29 -7.42
CA SER A 44 31.30 -13.00 -8.74
C SER A 44 30.35 -12.11 -9.57
N GLY A 45 30.75 -10.89 -9.84
CA GLY A 45 30.00 -9.90 -10.62
C GLY A 45 28.95 -9.09 -9.88
N GLY A 46 28.85 -9.24 -8.53
CA GLY A 46 27.87 -8.48 -7.77
C GLY A 46 27.76 -8.87 -6.30
N TRP A 47 26.52 -8.88 -5.81
CA TRP A 47 26.17 -9.08 -4.42
C TRP A 47 24.97 -10.03 -4.31
N GLU A 48 24.91 -10.80 -3.23
CA GLU A 48 23.85 -11.78 -2.97
C GLU A 48 23.50 -11.86 -1.48
N VAL A 49 22.24 -12.08 -1.19
CA VAL A 49 21.76 -12.51 0.13
C VAL A 49 20.62 -13.51 -0.04
N ARG A 50 20.60 -14.54 0.81
CA ARG A 50 19.51 -15.48 0.92
C ARG A 50 18.63 -15.12 2.11
N LEU A 51 17.38 -14.81 1.85
CA LEU A 51 16.36 -14.52 2.86
C LEU A 51 15.54 -15.81 3.09
N THR A 52 15.57 -16.30 4.32
CA THR A 52 14.91 -17.54 4.70
C THR A 52 13.78 -17.32 5.69
N GLN A 53 12.85 -18.27 5.76
CA GLN A 53 11.76 -18.26 6.75
C GLN A 53 10.96 -16.92 6.74
N LEU A 54 10.70 -16.39 5.57
CA LEU A 54 9.93 -15.16 5.43
C LEU A 54 8.49 -15.36 5.93
N PRO A 55 8.01 -14.50 6.86
CA PRO A 55 6.66 -14.64 7.44
C PRO A 55 5.57 -14.02 6.55
N VAL A 56 5.77 -14.09 5.23
CA VAL A 56 4.87 -13.50 4.21
C VAL A 56 4.80 -14.42 3.00
N ASP A 57 3.75 -14.27 2.23
CA ASP A 57 3.59 -14.94 0.94
C ASP A 57 4.02 -14.07 -0.26
N ARG A 58 4.24 -12.77 -0.01
CA ARG A 58 4.71 -11.78 -0.98
C ARG A 58 5.72 -10.86 -0.30
N LEU A 59 6.94 -10.82 -0.81
CA LEU A 59 7.97 -9.91 -0.33
C LEU A 59 7.98 -8.63 -1.17
N GLU A 60 7.79 -7.48 -0.53
CA GLU A 60 8.07 -6.16 -1.12
C GLU A 60 9.37 -5.62 -0.53
N TYR A 61 10.28 -5.17 -1.39
CA TYR A 61 11.62 -4.79 -0.96
C TYR A 61 12.23 -3.69 -1.84
N LEU A 62 13.25 -3.07 -1.29
CA LEU A 62 14.19 -2.19 -2.00
C LEU A 62 15.62 -2.71 -1.79
N LEU A 63 16.49 -2.39 -2.71
CA LEU A 63 17.93 -2.51 -2.50
C LEU A 63 18.44 -1.24 -1.81
N ASP A 64 19.22 -1.42 -0.75
CA ASP A 64 20.00 -0.36 -0.13
C ASP A 64 21.42 -0.44 -0.69
N VAL A 65 21.80 0.49 -1.55
CA VAL A 65 23.13 0.54 -2.16
C VAL A 65 23.81 1.81 -1.68
N ASP A 66 24.82 1.64 -0.82
CA ASP A 66 25.56 2.74 -0.18
C ASP A 66 24.66 3.77 0.51
N GLY A 67 23.58 3.32 1.18
CA GLY A 67 22.62 4.16 1.88
C GLY A 67 21.51 4.75 0.98
N HIS A 68 21.43 4.34 -0.28
CA HIS A 68 20.42 4.78 -1.21
C HIS A 68 19.43 3.66 -1.54
N LEU A 69 18.17 3.83 -1.10
CA LEU A 69 17.09 2.90 -1.39
C LEU A 69 16.61 3.06 -2.83
N ARG A 70 16.46 1.93 -3.54
CA ARG A 70 15.96 1.88 -4.91
C ARG A 70 15.33 0.52 -5.24
N PRO A 71 14.37 0.46 -6.18
CA PRO A 71 13.90 -0.80 -6.71
C PRO A 71 15.05 -1.64 -7.29
N ASP A 72 14.87 -2.96 -7.27
CA ASP A 72 15.78 -3.92 -7.88
C ASP A 72 15.69 -3.82 -9.41
N PRO A 73 16.76 -3.41 -10.11
CA PRO A 73 16.72 -3.25 -11.55
C PRO A 73 16.58 -4.57 -12.33
N SER A 74 16.84 -5.71 -11.69
CA SER A 74 16.67 -7.03 -12.29
C SER A 74 15.25 -7.57 -12.16
N ASN A 75 14.42 -6.97 -11.28
CA ASN A 75 13.06 -7.40 -11.05
C ASN A 75 12.05 -6.46 -11.73
N PRO A 76 11.34 -6.91 -12.79
CA PRO A 76 10.37 -6.07 -13.49
C PRO A 76 9.07 -5.84 -12.72
N ARG A 77 8.85 -6.56 -11.60
CA ARG A 77 7.63 -6.40 -10.79
C ARG A 77 7.77 -5.24 -9.83
N LEU A 78 7.01 -4.18 -10.09
CA LEU A 78 6.94 -3.02 -9.23
C LEU A 78 5.55 -2.87 -8.62
N THR A 79 5.49 -2.36 -7.41
CA THR A 79 4.27 -1.94 -6.74
C THR A 79 4.47 -0.52 -6.22
N GLY A 80 3.47 0.35 -6.46
CA GLY A 80 3.50 1.72 -5.99
C GLY A 80 3.29 1.81 -4.48
N GLY A 81 3.78 2.89 -3.89
CA GLY A 81 3.56 3.22 -2.50
C GLY A 81 3.73 4.72 -2.24
N PRO A 82 3.34 5.22 -1.06
CA PRO A 82 3.42 6.64 -0.73
C PRO A 82 4.85 7.18 -0.64
N PHE A 83 5.84 6.31 -0.67
CA PHE A 83 7.27 6.64 -0.63
C PHE A 83 8.02 6.25 -1.90
N GLY A 84 7.31 5.92 -2.96
CA GLY A 84 7.85 5.48 -4.25
C GLY A 84 7.59 4.00 -4.53
N ASP A 85 8.10 3.54 -5.67
CA ASP A 85 7.93 2.17 -6.10
C ASP A 85 8.85 1.22 -5.34
N HIS A 86 8.35 0.01 -5.07
CA HIS A 86 9.08 -1.11 -4.49
C HIS A 86 9.09 -2.26 -5.47
N SER A 87 10.17 -3.02 -5.48
CA SER A 87 10.17 -4.33 -6.14
C SER A 87 9.40 -5.33 -5.31
N TRP A 88 8.72 -6.28 -5.95
CA TRP A 88 8.07 -7.35 -5.22
C TRP A 88 8.27 -8.71 -5.89
N ILE A 89 8.19 -9.76 -5.09
CA ILE A 89 8.31 -11.14 -5.55
C ILE A 89 7.27 -12.01 -4.84
N PRO A 90 6.48 -12.83 -5.59
CA PRO A 90 5.57 -13.79 -4.97
C PRO A 90 6.36 -15.00 -4.48
N LEU A 91 6.07 -15.47 -3.26
CA LEU A 91 6.54 -16.74 -2.76
C LEU A 91 5.55 -17.85 -3.14
N PRO A 92 5.90 -19.15 -2.96
CA PRO A 92 5.06 -20.27 -3.41
C PRO A 92 3.64 -20.29 -2.84
N ALA A 93 3.45 -19.75 -1.64
CA ALA A 93 2.13 -19.65 -1.00
C ALA A 93 1.28 -18.47 -1.51
N TYR A 94 1.87 -17.52 -2.23
CA TYR A 94 1.14 -16.34 -2.73
C TYR A 94 -0.01 -16.75 -3.64
N ARG A 95 -1.15 -16.15 -3.37
CA ARG A 95 -2.32 -16.21 -4.26
C ARG A 95 -2.78 -14.81 -4.54
N GLU A 96 -2.90 -14.47 -5.80
CA GLU A 96 -3.48 -13.19 -6.18
C GLU A 96 -4.90 -13.10 -5.65
N PRO A 97 -5.27 -11.98 -5.00
CA PRO A 97 -6.62 -11.81 -4.48
C PRO A 97 -7.68 -11.94 -5.58
N ALA A 98 -8.65 -12.83 -5.38
CA ALA A 98 -9.66 -13.16 -6.39
C ALA A 98 -10.47 -11.95 -6.85
N TRP A 99 -10.70 -10.98 -5.95
CA TRP A 99 -11.45 -9.76 -6.25
C TRP A 99 -10.81 -8.87 -7.33
N LEU A 100 -9.51 -9.01 -7.58
CA LEU A 100 -8.83 -8.28 -8.66
C LEU A 100 -9.35 -8.67 -10.06
N GLY A 101 -9.93 -9.87 -10.20
CA GLY A 101 -10.54 -10.33 -11.43
C GLY A 101 -12.06 -10.06 -11.53
N VAL A 102 -12.65 -9.43 -10.51
CA VAL A 102 -14.09 -9.17 -10.46
C VAL A 102 -14.40 -7.79 -11.06
N GLU A 103 -15.33 -7.72 -11.99
CA GLU A 103 -15.89 -6.44 -12.43
C GLU A 103 -16.80 -5.90 -11.32
N GLY A 104 -16.29 -4.92 -10.58
CA GLY A 104 -16.98 -4.32 -9.46
C GLY A 104 -18.11 -3.38 -9.91
N VAL A 105 -19.03 -3.07 -8.98
CA VAL A 105 -20.02 -2.02 -9.22
C VAL A 105 -19.31 -0.70 -9.47
N SER A 106 -19.79 0.08 -10.44
CA SER A 106 -19.30 1.43 -10.68
C SER A 106 -19.67 2.33 -9.50
N GLY A 107 -18.85 3.36 -9.24
CA GLY A 107 -19.10 4.28 -8.16
C GLY A 107 -18.90 5.74 -8.56
N GLU A 108 -19.71 6.61 -7.96
CA GLU A 108 -19.53 8.05 -8.03
C GLU A 108 -18.65 8.56 -6.92
N ARG A 109 -17.89 9.62 -7.18
CA ARG A 109 -16.99 10.25 -6.22
C ARG A 109 -17.37 11.70 -6.01
N VAL A 110 -17.60 12.08 -4.76
CA VAL A 110 -17.97 13.43 -4.38
C VAL A 110 -16.94 13.98 -3.39
N PRO A 111 -16.28 15.11 -3.70
CA PRO A 111 -15.35 15.73 -2.77
C PRO A 111 -16.09 16.40 -1.62
N LEU A 112 -15.54 16.29 -0.42
CA LEU A 112 -15.99 16.98 0.78
C LEU A 112 -14.85 17.74 1.43
N THR A 113 -15.04 19.02 1.70
CA THR A 113 -14.08 19.83 2.46
C THR A 113 -14.74 20.44 3.68
N LEU A 114 -14.20 20.15 4.84
CA LEU A 114 -14.57 20.79 6.10
C LEU A 114 -13.53 21.84 6.46
N SER A 115 -13.91 23.11 6.34
CA SER A 115 -13.10 24.24 6.77
C SER A 115 -13.35 24.57 8.24
N ARG A 116 -12.37 25.20 8.90
CA ARG A 116 -12.51 25.73 10.27
C ARG A 116 -12.93 24.70 11.32
N THR A 117 -12.38 23.49 11.23
CA THR A 117 -12.48 22.53 12.34
C THR A 117 -11.41 22.84 13.39
N GLY A 118 -11.61 22.43 14.64
CA GLY A 118 -10.57 22.57 15.67
C GLY A 118 -9.26 21.81 15.36
N ALA A 119 -9.29 20.92 14.35
CA ALA A 119 -8.13 20.19 13.82
C ALA A 119 -7.58 20.74 12.50
N GLY A 120 -8.06 21.92 12.07
CA GLY A 120 -7.76 22.51 10.77
C GLY A 120 -8.69 22.01 9.67
N ARG A 121 -8.28 22.19 8.41
CA ARG A 121 -9.03 21.71 7.25
C ARG A 121 -8.98 20.17 7.18
N ILE A 122 -10.13 19.55 6.91
CA ILE A 122 -10.27 18.13 6.64
C ILE A 122 -10.84 17.98 5.23
N ASP A 123 -10.13 17.31 4.38
CA ASP A 123 -10.56 16.95 3.03
C ASP A 123 -10.86 15.45 2.99
N ALA A 124 -11.91 15.08 2.31
CA ALA A 124 -12.31 13.72 2.06
C ALA A 124 -12.92 13.62 0.65
N GLU A 125 -12.92 12.41 0.11
CA GLU A 125 -13.69 12.04 -1.06
C GLU A 125 -14.64 10.90 -0.67
N ILE A 126 -15.91 11.00 -1.06
CA ILE A 126 -16.92 10.00 -0.75
C ILE A 126 -17.16 9.20 -2.04
N TRP A 127 -16.84 7.92 -2.00
CA TRP A 127 -17.24 6.96 -3.02
C TRP A 127 -18.57 6.33 -2.63
N SER A 128 -19.51 6.24 -3.59
CA SER A 128 -20.81 5.60 -3.44
C SER A 128 -21.13 4.77 -4.68
N PRO A 129 -21.76 3.59 -4.57
CA PRO A 129 -22.25 2.85 -5.73
C PRO A 129 -23.19 3.71 -6.56
N ALA A 130 -22.94 3.81 -7.88
CA ALA A 130 -23.67 4.75 -8.76
C ALA A 130 -25.16 4.45 -8.91
N GLU A 131 -25.56 3.18 -8.78
CA GLU A 131 -26.95 2.73 -8.96
C GLU A 131 -27.83 2.97 -7.72
N ILE A 132 -27.25 3.44 -6.60
CA ILE A 132 -27.98 3.63 -5.36
C ILE A 132 -28.22 5.11 -5.12
N PRO A 133 -29.48 5.53 -4.90
CA PRO A 133 -29.79 6.92 -4.62
C PRO A 133 -29.01 7.48 -3.44
N ASN A 134 -28.52 8.71 -3.56
CA ASN A 134 -27.81 9.39 -2.47
C ASN A 134 -28.65 9.60 -1.21
N SER A 135 -30.00 9.55 -1.34
CA SER A 135 -30.93 9.64 -0.23
C SER A 135 -31.00 8.39 0.65
N ASP A 136 -30.47 7.26 0.16
CA ASP A 136 -30.56 6.01 0.90
C ASP A 136 -29.53 5.98 2.04
N SER A 137 -29.97 5.49 3.19
CA SER A 137 -29.08 5.27 4.33
C SER A 137 -28.27 4.00 4.08
N LEU A 138 -26.97 4.17 3.86
CA LEU A 138 -26.03 3.07 3.64
C LEU A 138 -25.00 2.97 4.78
N PRO A 139 -24.50 1.77 5.05
CA PRO A 139 -23.28 1.63 5.88
C PRO A 139 -22.16 2.52 5.36
N LEU A 140 -21.37 3.08 6.29
CA LEU A 140 -20.27 3.99 5.96
C LEU A 140 -18.96 3.43 6.50
N LEU A 141 -17.99 3.24 5.60
CA LEU A 141 -16.59 3.00 5.94
C LEU A 141 -15.84 4.34 5.90
N VAL A 142 -15.15 4.68 6.98
CA VAL A 142 -14.26 5.85 7.01
C VAL A 142 -12.81 5.37 7.02
N SER A 143 -12.10 5.65 5.96
CA SER A 143 -10.68 5.30 5.81
C SER A 143 -9.81 6.52 6.07
N HIS A 144 -8.91 6.41 7.05
CA HIS A 144 -7.79 7.33 7.21
C HIS A 144 -6.71 7.01 6.17
N ASP A 145 -5.93 8.00 5.76
CA ASP A 145 -5.04 7.89 4.59
C ASP A 145 -5.81 7.39 3.36
N GLY A 146 -7.07 7.84 3.24
CA GLY A 146 -8.01 7.32 2.26
C GLY A 146 -7.52 7.36 0.82
N PRO A 147 -6.95 8.47 0.32
CA PRO A 147 -6.40 8.52 -1.03
C PRO A 147 -5.30 7.48 -1.27
N GLU A 148 -4.42 7.26 -0.31
CA GLU A 148 -3.35 6.28 -0.39
C GLU A 148 -3.88 4.84 -0.28
N MET A 149 -4.84 4.60 0.62
CA MET A 149 -5.51 3.30 0.75
C MET A 149 -6.27 2.92 -0.52
N ASP A 150 -6.81 3.90 -1.23
CA ASP A 150 -7.47 3.66 -2.50
C ASP A 150 -6.48 3.49 -3.65
N ALA A 151 -5.52 4.40 -3.79
CA ALA A 151 -4.57 4.39 -4.90
C ALA A 151 -3.64 3.17 -4.90
N TYR A 152 -3.18 2.74 -3.73
CA TYR A 152 -2.21 1.65 -3.59
C TYR A 152 -2.82 0.33 -3.09
N GLY A 153 -3.92 0.40 -2.33
CA GLY A 153 -4.62 -0.77 -1.80
C GLY A 153 -5.90 -1.12 -2.54
N GLY A 154 -6.36 -0.29 -3.48
CA GLY A 154 -7.56 -0.55 -4.26
C GLY A 154 -8.85 -0.59 -3.43
N LEU A 155 -8.95 0.23 -2.36
CA LEU A 155 -10.03 0.12 -1.37
C LEU A 155 -11.43 0.20 -2.00
N THR A 156 -11.67 1.17 -2.89
CA THR A 156 -12.98 1.31 -3.55
C THR A 156 -13.20 0.25 -4.63
N ALA A 157 -12.16 -0.20 -5.30
CA ALA A 157 -12.24 -1.34 -6.23
C ALA A 157 -12.59 -2.63 -5.49
N TYR A 158 -11.96 -2.89 -4.34
CA TYR A 158 -12.32 -4.00 -3.48
C TYR A 158 -13.78 -3.93 -3.01
N ALA A 159 -14.20 -2.76 -2.50
CA ALA A 159 -15.59 -2.56 -2.08
C ALA A 159 -16.57 -2.81 -3.24
N GLY A 160 -16.29 -2.28 -4.42
CA GLY A 160 -17.09 -2.49 -5.62
C GLY A 160 -17.19 -3.96 -6.02
N ALA A 161 -16.08 -4.69 -6.01
CA ALA A 161 -16.04 -6.12 -6.32
C ALA A 161 -16.84 -6.93 -5.29
N MET A 162 -16.68 -6.68 -4.00
CA MET A 162 -17.38 -7.41 -2.95
C MET A 162 -18.88 -7.11 -2.92
N ILE A 163 -19.30 -5.91 -3.31
CA ILE A 163 -20.72 -5.56 -3.48
C ILE A 163 -21.28 -6.29 -4.69
N ALA A 164 -20.58 -6.33 -5.82
CA ALA A 164 -21.00 -7.05 -7.02
C ALA A 164 -21.19 -8.55 -6.77
N GLU A 165 -20.34 -9.15 -5.95
CA GLU A 165 -20.46 -10.56 -5.54
C GLU A 165 -21.49 -10.81 -4.42
N GLY A 166 -22.12 -9.76 -3.89
CA GLY A 166 -23.05 -9.86 -2.76
C GLY A 166 -22.41 -10.24 -1.42
N THR A 167 -21.09 -10.18 -1.33
CA THR A 167 -20.33 -10.46 -0.09
C THR A 167 -20.41 -9.29 0.89
N LEU A 168 -20.43 -8.06 0.37
CA LEU A 168 -20.71 -6.85 1.15
C LEU A 168 -22.06 -6.24 0.75
N PRO A 169 -22.80 -5.67 1.70
CA PRO A 169 -23.93 -4.84 1.35
C PRO A 169 -23.44 -3.58 0.64
N PRO A 170 -24.32 -2.94 -0.17
CA PRO A 170 -24.03 -1.60 -0.67
C PRO A 170 -23.62 -0.67 0.47
N MET A 171 -22.53 0.08 0.28
CA MET A 171 -21.96 0.95 1.31
C MET A 171 -21.26 2.17 0.70
N ARG A 172 -21.07 3.20 1.49
CA ARG A 172 -20.22 4.36 1.15
C ARG A 172 -18.83 4.22 1.74
N VAL A 173 -17.84 4.74 1.03
CA VAL A 173 -16.46 4.80 1.51
C VAL A 173 -16.02 6.26 1.55
N ALA A 174 -15.70 6.77 2.73
CA ALA A 174 -15.14 8.09 2.91
C ALA A 174 -13.61 8.00 2.99
N LEU A 175 -12.94 8.47 1.95
CA LEU A 175 -11.48 8.51 1.83
C LEU A 175 -10.96 9.80 2.44
N VAL A 176 -10.61 9.78 3.72
CA VAL A 176 -10.17 10.98 4.46
C VAL A 176 -8.68 11.21 4.26
N SER A 177 -8.34 12.39 3.72
CA SER A 177 -6.94 12.78 3.51
C SER A 177 -6.21 13.00 4.83
N PRO A 178 -4.95 12.55 4.96
CA PRO A 178 -4.14 12.74 6.17
C PRO A 178 -3.83 14.21 6.44
N GLY A 179 -3.72 15.02 5.39
CA GLY A 179 -3.28 16.39 5.46
C GLY A 179 -1.79 16.53 5.85
N PRO A 180 -1.27 17.76 5.88
CA PRO A 180 0.18 17.99 5.98
C PRO A 180 0.80 17.64 7.35
N ARG A 181 -0.02 17.41 8.36
CA ARG A 181 0.41 17.08 9.73
C ARG A 181 -0.17 15.76 10.19
N ARG A 182 -0.09 14.73 9.34
CA ARG A 182 -0.65 13.39 9.54
C ARG A 182 -0.39 12.83 10.94
N ASN A 183 0.86 12.72 11.35
CA ASN A 183 1.22 12.13 12.64
C ASN A 183 0.60 12.90 13.83
N LYS A 184 0.62 14.24 13.79
CA LYS A 184 -0.01 15.05 14.83
C LYS A 184 -1.54 14.93 14.83
N ARG A 185 -2.13 14.72 13.67
CA ARG A 185 -3.58 14.53 13.51
C ARG A 185 -4.03 13.21 14.11
N TYR A 186 -3.30 12.13 13.82
CA TYR A 186 -3.69 10.76 14.20
C TYR A 186 -3.20 10.33 15.59
N ALA A 187 -2.27 11.04 16.20
CA ALA A 187 -1.72 10.71 17.51
C ALA A 187 -2.71 11.08 18.64
N ALA A 188 -3.83 10.36 18.76
CA ALA A 188 -4.85 10.55 19.79
C ALA A 188 -5.26 12.01 19.99
N ASN A 189 -5.40 12.78 18.91
CA ASN A 189 -5.69 14.22 18.94
C ASN A 189 -7.18 14.49 19.26
N PRO A 190 -7.53 15.05 20.44
CA PRO A 190 -8.93 15.25 20.82
C PRO A 190 -9.67 16.25 19.92
N ALA A 191 -8.97 17.21 19.34
CA ALA A 191 -9.60 18.16 18.41
C ALA A 191 -9.95 17.48 17.08
N TYR A 192 -9.10 16.55 16.62
CA TYR A 192 -9.40 15.75 15.43
C TYR A 192 -10.56 14.77 15.69
N SER A 193 -10.55 14.07 16.83
CA SER A 193 -11.65 13.17 17.18
C SER A 193 -13.00 13.91 17.21
N ARG A 194 -13.05 15.09 17.86
CA ARG A 194 -14.26 15.92 17.86
C ARG A 194 -14.66 16.40 16.45
N ALA A 195 -13.70 16.70 15.61
CA ALA A 195 -13.98 17.12 14.24
C ALA A 195 -14.56 15.96 13.40
N LEU A 196 -14.07 14.75 13.58
CA LEU A 196 -14.64 13.55 12.96
C LEU A 196 -16.08 13.33 13.42
N THR A 197 -16.32 13.23 14.72
CA THR A 197 -17.65 12.87 15.25
C THR A 197 -18.69 13.96 15.06
N ASN A 198 -18.32 15.23 15.22
CA ASN A 198 -19.30 16.32 15.25
C ASN A 198 -19.41 17.10 13.93
N ARG A 199 -18.51 16.83 12.98
CA ARG A 199 -18.51 17.58 11.71
C ARG A 199 -18.42 16.65 10.50
N LEU A 200 -17.48 15.69 10.48
CA LEU A 200 -17.31 14.82 9.32
C LEU A 200 -18.45 13.81 9.24
N LEU A 201 -18.67 13.01 10.27
CA LEU A 201 -19.74 11.99 10.25
C LEU A 201 -21.11 12.59 9.95
N PRO A 202 -21.57 13.69 10.57
CA PRO A 202 -22.84 14.31 10.21
C PRO A 202 -22.91 14.88 8.78
N ALA A 203 -21.77 15.16 8.15
CA ALA A 203 -21.74 15.63 6.77
C ALA A 203 -21.73 14.49 5.75
N LEU A 204 -21.60 13.24 6.21
CA LEU A 204 -21.56 12.02 5.38
C LEU A 204 -22.86 11.22 5.46
N THR A 205 -23.74 11.56 6.38
CA THR A 205 -25.07 10.99 6.59
C THR A 205 -26.15 11.94 6.09
#